data_f86a2c373d2b162dfdacdb8662f2ebfe
#
_entry.id   f86a2c373d2b162dfdacdb8662f2ebfe
#
_cell.length_a   1.000
_cell.length_b   1.000
_cell.length_c   1.000
_cell.angle_alpha   90.00
_cell.angle_beta   90.00
_cell.angle_gamma   90.00
#
_symmetry.space_group_name_H-M   'P 1'
#
loop_
_entity.id
_entity.type
_entity.pdbx_description
1 polymer ?
#
loop_
_entity_poly.entity_id
_entity_poly.type
_entity_poly.pdbx_seq_one_letter_code
_entity_poly.pdbx_strand_id
1 'polypeptide(L)'
;GCEAIELRFIDEFSYQVIADILTLFNNSRTKCIFLFIKYSDSLKFENLKSFYINFSTISTIIVHSSIKNEDYKNLLPPNVYSKIKSIEKIINIENVETVNSVSMVLNMASFTEAYNYNLGLNRKVCINHKGEIKNYLSHNKTFGLIQVDNLREVIGNIEFQKKWNITKDNIEVCRDCQNRFFCMDTADIIQKEGKYYRKINCKFDPYKNTWN
;
A
#
# COMPACT_ATOMS: atom_id res chain seq x y z
N GLY A 1 14.20 -3.15 11.51
CA GLY A 1 13.78 -1.84 11.00
C GLY A 1 12.81 -1.99 9.85
N CYS A 2 12.16 -0.92 9.45
CA CYS A 2 11.29 -0.90 8.30
C CYS A 2 12.13 -0.95 7.01
N GLU A 3 11.87 -1.92 6.14
CA GLU A 3 12.62 -2.07 4.89
C GLU A 3 11.96 -1.34 3.72
N ALA A 4 10.63 -1.23 3.73
CA ALA A 4 9.86 -0.59 2.68
C ALA A 4 8.87 0.41 3.28
N ILE A 5 8.78 1.58 2.70
CA ILE A 5 7.87 2.64 3.13
C ILE A 5 7.02 3.06 1.94
N GLU A 6 5.73 3.24 2.19
CA GLU A 6 4.81 3.85 1.26
C GLU A 6 4.38 5.21 1.82
N LEU A 7 4.74 6.28 1.11
CA LEU A 7 4.35 7.65 1.43
C LEU A 7 3.23 8.08 0.49
N ARG A 8 2.10 8.51 1.06
CA ARG A 8 0.92 8.94 0.31
C ARG A 8 0.61 10.42 0.59
N PHE A 9 0.84 11.23 -0.40
CA PHE A 9 0.47 12.65 -0.42
C PHE A 9 -0.90 12.75 -1.10
N ILE A 10 -1.98 12.77 -0.30
CA ILE A 10 -3.37 12.80 -0.79
C ILE A 10 -3.85 14.21 -1.14
N ASP A 11 -3.15 15.22 -0.64
CA ASP A 11 -3.34 16.63 -0.99
C ASP A 11 -2.17 17.14 -1.84
N GLU A 12 -2.28 18.37 -2.32
CA GLU A 12 -1.23 19.00 -3.10
C GLU A 12 -0.10 19.51 -2.18
N PHE A 13 1.11 19.10 -2.48
CA PHE A 13 2.32 19.51 -1.78
C PHE A 13 3.35 20.05 -2.76
N SER A 14 4.11 21.06 -2.33
CA SER A 14 5.22 21.56 -3.14
C SER A 14 6.36 20.53 -3.20
N TYR A 15 7.18 20.65 -4.27
CA TYR A 15 8.40 19.84 -4.41
C TYR A 15 9.27 19.89 -3.14
N GLN A 16 9.47 21.07 -2.56
CA GLN A 16 10.36 21.25 -1.41
C GLN A 16 9.86 20.46 -0.19
N VAL A 17 8.58 20.52 0.11
CA VAL A 17 8.01 19.77 1.26
C VAL A 17 8.20 18.26 1.09
N ILE A 18 7.98 17.74 -0.11
CA ILE A 18 8.17 16.32 -0.38
C ILE A 18 9.66 15.96 -0.28
N ALA A 19 10.55 16.80 -0.83
CA ALA A 19 11.99 16.59 -0.75
C ALA A 19 12.51 16.60 0.69
N ASP A 20 12.05 17.53 1.52
CA ASP A 20 12.41 17.62 2.93
C ASP A 20 12.02 16.35 3.70
N ILE A 21 10.81 15.84 3.45
CA ILE A 21 10.36 14.56 4.03
C ILE A 21 11.25 13.41 3.56
N LEU A 22 11.60 13.36 2.27
CA LEU A 22 12.46 12.29 1.72
C LEU A 22 13.88 12.32 2.32
N THR A 23 14.41 13.50 2.63
CA THR A 23 15.74 13.61 3.27
C THR A 23 15.82 12.95 4.63
N LEU A 24 14.70 12.84 5.37
CA LEU A 24 14.64 12.15 6.66
C LEU A 24 15.02 10.66 6.54
N PHE A 25 14.89 10.08 5.34
CA PHE A 25 15.18 8.68 5.10
C PHE A 25 16.59 8.40 4.58
N ASN A 26 17.39 9.41 4.24
CA ASN A 26 18.73 9.24 3.66
C ASN A 26 19.67 8.39 4.52
N ASN A 27 19.57 8.50 5.86
CA ASN A 27 20.38 7.76 6.81
C ASN A 27 19.60 6.62 7.51
N SER A 28 18.42 6.29 7.01
CA SER A 28 17.59 5.22 7.57
C SER A 28 17.99 3.86 7.01
N ARG A 29 17.46 2.78 7.61
CA ARG A 29 17.60 1.42 7.07
C ARG A 29 16.56 1.09 5.99
N THR A 30 15.82 2.08 5.51
CA THR A 30 14.82 1.90 4.47
C THR A 30 15.49 1.57 3.15
N LYS A 31 15.10 0.47 2.54
CA LYS A 31 15.65 -0.01 1.26
C LYS A 31 14.88 0.53 0.07
N CYS A 32 13.57 0.72 0.23
CA CYS A 32 12.73 1.24 -0.86
C CYS A 32 11.61 2.12 -0.35
N ILE A 33 11.28 3.14 -1.13
CA ILE A 33 10.16 4.07 -0.91
C ILE A 33 9.25 4.03 -2.13
N PHE A 34 7.96 3.76 -1.89
CA PHE A 34 6.90 3.93 -2.86
C PHE A 34 6.23 5.28 -2.60
N LEU A 35 6.26 6.16 -3.59
CA LEU A 35 5.82 7.53 -3.45
C LEU A 35 4.52 7.74 -4.24
N PHE A 36 3.43 8.03 -3.54
CA PHE A 36 2.15 8.41 -4.14
C PHE A 36 1.96 9.90 -3.97
N ILE A 37 1.82 10.62 -5.07
CA ILE A 37 1.70 12.09 -5.08
C ILE A 37 0.44 12.47 -5.84
N LYS A 38 -0.37 13.36 -5.29
CA LYS A 38 -1.49 13.95 -6.01
C LYS A 38 -0.96 14.85 -7.14
N TYR A 39 -1.56 14.72 -8.33
CA TYR A 39 -1.27 15.62 -9.45
C TYR A 39 -1.53 17.06 -9.05
N SER A 40 -0.62 17.94 -9.47
CA SER A 40 -0.72 19.39 -9.30
C SER A 40 0.06 20.06 -10.41
N ASP A 41 -0.46 21.16 -10.93
CA ASP A 41 0.22 21.97 -11.96
C ASP A 41 1.56 22.54 -11.49
N SER A 42 1.74 22.66 -10.16
CA SER A 42 3.01 23.08 -9.56
C SER A 42 4.08 22.00 -9.55
N LEU A 43 3.67 20.71 -9.64
CA LEU A 43 4.57 19.57 -9.63
C LEU A 43 4.92 19.13 -11.06
N LYS A 44 5.84 19.88 -11.68
CA LYS A 44 6.28 19.62 -13.04
C LYS A 44 7.01 18.29 -13.16
N PHE A 45 7.03 17.75 -14.37
CA PHE A 45 7.76 16.52 -14.70
C PHE A 45 9.23 16.54 -14.24
N GLU A 46 9.94 17.66 -14.38
CA GLU A 46 11.32 17.81 -13.92
C GLU A 46 11.47 17.60 -12.39
N ASN A 47 10.44 17.93 -11.62
CA ASN A 47 10.42 17.67 -10.18
C ASN A 47 10.36 16.15 -9.90
N LEU A 48 9.53 15.40 -10.65
CA LEU A 48 9.41 13.95 -10.50
C LEU A 48 10.73 13.26 -10.87
N LYS A 49 11.35 13.71 -11.94
CA LYS A 49 12.68 13.23 -12.36
C LYS A 49 13.74 13.54 -11.29
N SER A 50 13.71 14.75 -10.71
CA SER A 50 14.63 15.15 -9.64
C SER A 50 14.48 14.29 -8.39
N PHE A 51 13.26 13.93 -7.98
CA PHE A 51 13.07 12.99 -6.87
C PHE A 51 13.78 11.67 -7.14
N TYR A 52 13.60 11.12 -8.35
CA TYR A 52 14.19 9.83 -8.69
C TYR A 52 15.73 9.89 -8.78
N ILE A 53 16.31 10.98 -9.24
CA ILE A 53 17.76 11.17 -9.35
C ILE A 53 18.39 11.39 -7.96
N ASN A 54 17.77 12.22 -7.12
CA ASN A 54 18.34 12.68 -5.86
C ASN A 54 18.11 11.69 -4.71
N PHE A 55 17.10 10.80 -4.80
CA PHE A 55 16.75 9.85 -3.75
C PHE A 55 16.78 8.42 -4.28
N SER A 56 17.95 7.78 -4.19
CA SER A 56 18.18 6.42 -4.71
C SER A 56 17.28 5.34 -4.09
N THR A 57 16.72 5.60 -2.92
CA THR A 57 15.77 4.70 -2.25
C THR A 57 14.37 4.72 -2.87
N ILE A 58 14.05 5.68 -3.73
CA ILE A 58 12.76 5.70 -4.42
C ILE A 58 12.68 4.56 -5.44
N SER A 59 11.76 3.65 -5.20
CA SER A 59 11.48 2.51 -6.10
C SER A 59 10.47 2.87 -7.19
N THR A 60 9.40 3.56 -6.80
CA THR A 60 8.31 3.90 -7.72
C THR A 60 7.66 5.22 -7.30
N ILE A 61 7.32 6.04 -8.28
CA ILE A 61 6.51 7.24 -8.10
C ILE A 61 5.18 7.03 -8.84
N ILE A 62 4.08 7.20 -8.14
CA ILE A 62 2.73 7.15 -8.71
C ILE A 62 2.09 8.52 -8.54
N VAL A 63 1.82 9.19 -9.66
CA VAL A 63 1.08 10.44 -9.69
C VAL A 63 -0.39 10.10 -9.87
N HIS A 64 -1.23 10.34 -8.86
CA HIS A 64 -2.66 10.05 -8.89
C HIS A 64 -3.51 11.29 -9.11
N SER A 65 -4.79 11.11 -9.42
CA SER A 65 -5.73 12.19 -9.76
C SER A 65 -5.28 13.03 -10.97
N SER A 66 -4.52 12.44 -11.86
CA SER A 66 -4.09 13.11 -13.10
C SER A 66 -5.26 13.29 -14.07
N ILE A 67 -5.26 14.39 -14.81
CA ILE A 67 -6.28 14.69 -15.82
C ILE A 67 -6.15 13.76 -17.03
N LYS A 68 -4.97 13.24 -17.28
CA LYS A 68 -4.64 12.30 -18.37
C LYS A 68 -3.65 11.27 -17.86
N ASN A 69 -3.74 10.04 -18.37
CA ASN A 69 -2.67 9.07 -18.24
C ASN A 69 -1.47 9.56 -19.08
N GLU A 70 -0.61 10.35 -18.47
CA GLU A 70 0.59 10.84 -19.15
C GLU A 70 1.57 9.69 -19.36
N ASP A 71 1.92 9.46 -20.62
CA ASP A 71 2.95 8.50 -20.98
C ASP A 71 4.33 9.20 -21.00
N TYR A 72 5.08 9.01 -19.93
CA TYR A 72 6.43 9.57 -19.79
C TYR A 72 7.50 8.85 -20.65
N LYS A 73 7.10 7.88 -21.49
CA LYS A 73 8.03 7.06 -22.30
C LYS A 73 8.95 7.87 -23.17
N ASN A 74 8.44 8.95 -23.74
CA ASN A 74 9.22 9.81 -24.65
C ASN A 74 10.09 10.85 -23.93
N LEU A 75 9.92 10.99 -22.61
CA LEU A 75 10.56 12.05 -21.81
C LEU A 75 11.67 11.50 -20.90
N LEU A 76 11.71 10.19 -20.69
CA LEU A 76 12.63 9.54 -19.75
C LEU A 76 13.33 8.34 -20.38
N PRO A 77 14.57 8.03 -19.93
CA PRO A 77 15.20 6.75 -20.25
C PRO A 77 14.35 5.56 -19.79
N PRO A 78 14.40 4.41 -20.50
CA PRO A 78 13.57 3.24 -20.22
C PRO A 78 13.60 2.72 -18.77
N ASN A 79 14.75 2.82 -18.13
CA ASN A 79 14.95 2.42 -16.73
C ASN A 79 14.29 3.36 -15.71
N VAL A 80 13.90 4.55 -16.11
CA VAL A 80 13.27 5.57 -15.25
C VAL A 80 11.78 5.67 -15.50
N TYR A 81 11.33 5.72 -16.77
CA TYR A 81 9.89 5.85 -17.06
C TYR A 81 9.07 4.69 -16.50
N SER A 82 9.64 3.48 -16.45
CA SER A 82 8.96 2.30 -15.88
C SER A 82 8.62 2.45 -14.38
N LYS A 83 9.28 3.39 -13.71
CA LYS A 83 9.15 3.65 -12.27
C LYS A 83 8.29 4.87 -11.94
N ILE A 84 7.97 5.70 -12.92
CA ILE A 84 7.07 6.84 -12.77
C ILE A 84 5.78 6.54 -13.54
N LYS A 85 4.66 6.49 -12.84
CA LYS A 85 3.35 6.17 -13.40
C LYS A 85 2.36 7.28 -13.09
N SER A 86 1.58 7.69 -14.08
CA SER A 86 0.43 8.58 -13.90
C SER A 86 -0.85 7.76 -13.98
N ILE A 87 -1.78 8.02 -13.08
CA ILE A 87 -3.09 7.37 -13.04
C ILE A 87 -4.20 8.41 -12.81
N GLU A 88 -5.29 8.29 -13.53
CA GLU A 88 -6.48 9.16 -13.37
C GLU A 88 -7.22 8.88 -12.06
N LYS A 89 -7.06 7.69 -11.52
CA LYS A 89 -7.73 7.28 -10.30
C LYS A 89 -7.36 8.20 -9.13
N ILE A 90 -8.37 8.68 -8.42
CA ILE A 90 -8.20 9.38 -7.15
C ILE A 90 -7.78 8.34 -6.09
N ILE A 91 -6.62 8.54 -5.49
CA ILE A 91 -6.21 7.78 -4.32
C ILE A 91 -6.56 8.61 -3.09
N ASN A 92 -7.54 8.11 -2.35
CA ASN A 92 -7.90 8.63 -1.03
C ASN A 92 -7.92 7.47 -0.03
N ILE A 93 -8.24 7.76 1.23
CA ILE A 93 -8.30 6.76 2.30
C ILE A 93 -9.37 5.70 2.01
N GLU A 94 -10.45 6.04 1.33
CA GLU A 94 -11.58 5.15 1.06
C GLU A 94 -11.34 4.19 -0.12
N ASN A 95 -10.60 4.65 -1.14
CA ASN A 95 -10.38 3.90 -2.39
C ASN A 95 -9.20 2.92 -2.35
N VAL A 96 -8.53 2.79 -1.23
CA VAL A 96 -7.28 2.04 -1.10
C VAL A 96 -7.47 0.52 -1.20
N GLU A 97 -8.69 0.03 -1.05
CA GLU A 97 -8.97 -1.41 -0.85
C GLU A 97 -9.42 -2.17 -2.10
N THR A 98 -9.44 -1.57 -3.27
CA THR A 98 -9.86 -2.29 -4.46
C THR A 98 -8.76 -3.24 -4.95
N VAL A 99 -8.95 -4.52 -4.66
CA VAL A 99 -8.15 -5.59 -5.27
C VAL A 99 -8.45 -5.65 -6.77
N ASN A 100 -7.41 -5.72 -7.55
CA ASN A 100 -7.47 -5.97 -8.99
C ASN A 100 -6.44 -7.04 -9.37
N SER A 101 -6.37 -7.44 -10.63
CA SER A 101 -5.41 -8.44 -11.10
C SER A 101 -3.94 -8.09 -10.82
N VAL A 102 -3.62 -6.78 -10.74
CA VAL A 102 -2.26 -6.30 -10.42
C VAL A 102 -1.92 -6.48 -8.94
N SER A 103 -2.92 -6.69 -8.08
CA SER A 103 -2.73 -6.96 -6.64
C SER A 103 -2.34 -8.43 -6.36
N MET A 104 -1.94 -9.18 -7.37
CA MET A 104 -1.48 -10.56 -7.25
C MET A 104 0.04 -10.62 -7.37
N VAL A 105 0.70 -11.27 -6.41
CA VAL A 105 2.17 -11.42 -6.40
C VAL A 105 2.53 -12.89 -6.57
N LEU A 106 2.91 -13.24 -7.79
CA LEU A 106 3.21 -14.61 -8.20
C LEU A 106 4.70 -14.93 -8.02
N ASN A 107 5.08 -15.30 -6.80
CA ASN A 107 6.43 -15.83 -6.53
C ASN A 107 6.40 -16.80 -5.34
N MET A 108 7.45 -17.62 -5.20
CA MET A 108 7.54 -18.65 -4.17
C MET A 108 7.55 -18.06 -2.75
N ALA A 109 8.21 -16.93 -2.54
CA ALA A 109 8.28 -16.27 -1.22
C ALA A 109 6.89 -15.82 -0.77
N SER A 110 6.12 -15.17 -1.65
CA SER A 110 4.75 -14.76 -1.37
C SER A 110 3.83 -15.95 -1.14
N PHE A 111 3.99 -17.04 -1.89
CA PHE A 111 3.24 -18.27 -1.68
C PHE A 111 3.50 -18.86 -0.29
N THR A 112 4.77 -18.99 0.10
CA THR A 112 5.15 -19.53 1.42
C THR A 112 4.66 -18.64 2.56
N GLU A 113 4.74 -17.32 2.39
CA GLU A 113 4.22 -16.37 3.37
C GLU A 113 2.70 -16.48 3.51
N ALA A 114 1.97 -16.54 2.39
CA ALA A 114 0.51 -16.64 2.38
C ALA A 114 -0.04 -17.91 3.03
N TYR A 115 0.77 -18.96 3.07
CA TYR A 115 0.40 -20.23 3.72
C TYR A 115 0.29 -20.06 5.26
N ASN A 116 1.09 -19.19 5.84
CA ASN A 116 1.17 -18.99 7.29
C ASN A 116 0.51 -17.68 7.76
N TYR A 117 0.43 -16.68 6.87
CA TYR A 117 0.01 -15.32 7.23
C TYR A 117 -0.92 -14.72 6.19
N ASN A 118 -1.59 -13.64 6.57
CA ASN A 118 -2.32 -12.80 5.63
C ASN A 118 -1.34 -11.97 4.80
N LEU A 119 -1.08 -12.37 3.56
CA LEU A 119 -0.10 -11.74 2.68
C LEU A 119 -0.32 -10.22 2.50
N GLY A 120 -1.59 -9.78 2.50
CA GLY A 120 -1.94 -8.36 2.38
C GLY A 120 -1.64 -7.52 3.62
N LEU A 121 -1.65 -8.12 4.81
CA LEU A 121 -1.56 -7.42 6.09
C LEU A 121 -0.31 -7.75 6.91
N ASN A 122 0.31 -8.91 6.68
CA ASN A 122 1.45 -9.38 7.48
C ASN A 122 2.60 -8.37 7.47
N ARG A 123 3.15 -8.09 8.65
CA ARG A 123 4.28 -7.18 8.85
C ARG A 123 4.05 -5.75 8.33
N LYS A 124 2.78 -5.34 8.14
CA LYS A 124 2.41 -3.98 7.74
C LYS A 124 1.86 -3.21 8.92
N VAL A 125 2.21 -1.94 8.94
CA VAL A 125 1.66 -0.93 9.84
C VAL A 125 1.38 0.32 9.04
N CYS A 126 0.27 0.98 9.32
CA CYS A 126 -0.11 2.23 8.71
C CYS A 126 -0.25 3.31 9.77
N ILE A 127 0.18 4.52 9.43
CA ILE A 127 -0.04 5.72 10.21
C ILE A 127 -0.78 6.69 9.30
N ASN A 128 -1.98 7.12 9.72
CA ASN A 128 -2.76 8.06 8.93
C ASN A 128 -2.41 9.52 9.25
N HIS A 129 -3.05 10.48 8.57
CA HIS A 129 -2.84 11.92 8.75
C HIS A 129 -3.17 12.45 10.16
N LYS A 130 -3.93 11.69 10.96
CA LYS A 130 -4.21 12.01 12.38
C LYS A 130 -3.18 11.41 13.34
N GLY A 131 -2.20 10.68 12.82
CA GLY A 131 -1.22 9.95 13.64
C GLY A 131 -1.73 8.63 14.19
N GLU A 132 -2.92 8.15 13.79
CA GLU A 132 -3.48 6.89 14.25
C GLU A 132 -2.71 5.69 13.67
N ILE A 133 -2.31 4.78 14.54
CA ILE A 133 -1.61 3.54 14.19
C ILE A 133 -2.65 2.45 13.90
N LYS A 134 -2.60 1.89 12.69
CA LYS A 134 -3.58 0.90 12.18
C LYS A 134 -2.88 -0.24 11.44
N ASN A 135 -3.56 -1.38 11.27
CA ASN A 135 -3.07 -2.44 10.38
C ASN A 135 -3.08 -2.00 8.90
N TYR A 136 -4.08 -1.20 8.50
CA TYR A 136 -4.17 -0.59 7.18
C TYR A 136 -5.00 0.70 7.24
N LEU A 137 -4.82 1.61 6.27
CA LEU A 137 -5.41 2.97 6.32
C LEU A 137 -6.93 2.96 6.47
N SER A 138 -7.63 2.09 5.74
CA SER A 138 -9.09 1.99 5.73
C SER A 138 -9.68 1.18 6.89
N HIS A 139 -8.84 0.56 7.74
CA HIS A 139 -9.33 -0.17 8.89
C HIS A 139 -9.88 0.78 9.96
N ASN A 140 -10.99 0.40 10.59
CA ASN A 140 -11.61 1.24 11.61
C ASN A 140 -10.84 1.21 12.95
N LYS A 141 -10.26 0.05 13.30
CA LYS A 141 -9.57 -0.13 14.59
C LYS A 141 -8.26 0.65 14.62
N THR A 142 -8.13 1.53 15.60
CA THR A 142 -6.90 2.22 15.96
C THR A 142 -6.26 1.51 17.15
N PHE A 143 -4.93 1.40 17.14
CA PHE A 143 -4.15 0.71 18.18
C PHE A 143 -3.30 1.66 19.01
N GLY A 144 -3.30 2.95 18.69
CA GLY A 144 -2.57 4.00 19.37
C GLY A 144 -2.34 5.20 18.47
N LEU A 145 -1.64 6.19 19.01
CA LEU A 145 -1.26 7.43 18.34
C LEU A 145 0.27 7.56 18.33
N ILE A 146 0.86 7.80 17.17
CA ILE A 146 2.31 7.86 16.99
C ILE A 146 2.98 8.96 17.84
N GLN A 147 2.22 10.00 18.22
CA GLN A 147 2.71 11.09 19.06
C GLN A 147 2.89 10.69 20.53
N VAL A 148 2.20 9.63 20.98
CA VAL A 148 2.10 9.24 22.40
C VAL A 148 2.65 7.84 22.61
N ASP A 149 2.32 6.91 21.71
CA ASP A 149 2.57 5.49 21.85
C ASP A 149 3.89 5.05 21.19
N ASN A 150 4.57 4.10 21.81
CA ASN A 150 5.75 3.48 21.23
C ASN A 150 5.33 2.52 20.09
N LEU A 151 5.68 2.86 18.85
CA LEU A 151 5.32 2.07 17.67
C LEU A 151 5.78 0.60 17.77
N ARG A 152 6.94 0.31 18.37
CA ARG A 152 7.46 -1.04 18.54
C ARG A 152 6.56 -1.87 19.47
N GLU A 153 6.10 -1.28 20.56
CA GLU A 153 5.22 -1.93 21.53
C GLU A 153 3.84 -2.20 20.90
N VAL A 154 3.30 -1.21 20.18
CA VAL A 154 2.03 -1.38 19.45
C VAL A 154 2.12 -2.52 18.44
N ILE A 155 3.17 -2.57 17.62
CA ILE A 155 3.36 -3.64 16.62
C ILE A 155 3.60 -4.99 17.31
N GLY A 156 4.25 -5.01 18.47
CA GLY A 156 4.49 -6.22 19.25
C GLY A 156 3.24 -6.79 19.93
N ASN A 157 2.16 -6.02 20.00
CA ASN A 157 0.93 -6.43 20.65
C ASN A 157 0.20 -7.54 19.85
N ILE A 158 -0.22 -8.59 20.55
CA ILE A 158 -0.94 -9.72 19.95
C ILE A 158 -2.24 -9.29 19.25
N GLU A 159 -2.95 -8.31 19.78
CA GLU A 159 -4.17 -7.79 19.19
C GLU A 159 -3.90 -7.04 17.88
N PHE A 160 -2.75 -6.35 17.77
CA PHE A 160 -2.32 -5.73 16.51
C PHE A 160 -2.00 -6.81 15.48
N GLN A 161 -1.30 -7.87 15.86
CA GLN A 161 -0.87 -8.94 14.97
C GLN A 161 -2.00 -9.94 14.63
N LYS A 162 -3.13 -9.88 15.31
CA LYS A 162 -4.22 -10.83 15.11
C LYS A 162 -4.62 -11.02 13.65
N LYS A 163 -4.74 -9.92 12.89
CA LYS A 163 -5.10 -9.96 11.48
C LYS A 163 -3.97 -10.46 10.57
N TRP A 164 -2.73 -10.39 11.02
CA TRP A 164 -1.59 -10.96 10.29
C TRP A 164 -1.68 -12.49 10.22
N ASN A 165 -2.20 -13.10 11.27
CA ASN A 165 -2.32 -14.55 11.44
C ASN A 165 -3.63 -15.14 10.87
N ILE A 166 -4.54 -14.31 10.36
CA ILE A 166 -5.77 -14.79 9.69
C ILE A 166 -5.46 -14.97 8.20
N THR A 167 -5.07 -16.17 7.80
CA THR A 167 -4.80 -16.51 6.39
C THR A 167 -6.07 -16.44 5.55
N LYS A 168 -5.93 -16.37 4.22
CA LYS A 168 -7.08 -16.39 3.30
C LYS A 168 -7.88 -17.69 3.36
N ASP A 169 -7.28 -18.82 3.79
CA ASP A 169 -7.98 -20.08 4.01
C ASP A 169 -9.00 -20.00 5.15
N ASN A 170 -8.81 -19.08 6.09
CA ASN A 170 -9.72 -18.87 7.21
C ASN A 170 -10.81 -17.83 6.93
N ILE A 171 -10.81 -17.19 5.76
CA ILE A 171 -11.78 -16.15 5.40
C ILE A 171 -12.80 -16.72 4.41
N GLU A 172 -14.07 -16.64 4.77
CA GLU A 172 -15.18 -17.11 3.91
C GLU A 172 -15.10 -16.50 2.51
N VAL A 173 -15.44 -17.27 1.48
CA VAL A 173 -15.27 -16.95 0.05
C VAL A 173 -13.80 -16.94 -0.39
N CYS A 174 -12.89 -16.32 0.38
CA CYS A 174 -11.46 -16.30 0.02
C CYS A 174 -10.84 -17.69 0.07
N ARG A 175 -11.26 -18.56 0.99
CA ARG A 175 -10.77 -19.94 1.12
C ARG A 175 -11.00 -20.78 -0.14
N ASP A 176 -12.05 -20.46 -0.91
CA ASP A 176 -12.39 -21.15 -2.14
C ASP A 176 -11.75 -20.50 -3.39
N CYS A 177 -11.04 -19.37 -3.19
CA CYS A 177 -10.43 -18.61 -4.26
C CYS A 177 -9.08 -19.22 -4.69
N GLN A 178 -8.92 -19.49 -5.98
CA GLN A 178 -7.66 -20.01 -6.55
C GLN A 178 -6.50 -19.03 -6.39
N ASN A 179 -6.79 -17.73 -6.25
CA ASN A 179 -5.77 -16.68 -6.11
C ASN A 179 -5.34 -16.42 -4.64
N ARG A 180 -5.89 -17.14 -3.66
CA ARG A 180 -5.72 -16.82 -2.23
C ARG A 180 -4.27 -16.73 -1.75
N PHE A 181 -3.38 -17.55 -2.32
CA PHE A 181 -1.96 -17.57 -1.96
C PHE A 181 -1.11 -16.47 -2.60
N PHE A 182 -1.69 -15.71 -3.51
CA PHE A 182 -1.00 -14.64 -4.22
C PHE A 182 -1.67 -13.28 -4.01
N CYS A 183 -2.80 -13.26 -3.31
CA CYS A 183 -3.64 -12.09 -3.17
C CYS A 183 -3.13 -11.13 -2.07
N MET A 184 -2.72 -9.92 -2.48
CA MET A 184 -2.26 -8.83 -1.61
C MET A 184 -3.41 -7.98 -1.07
N ASP A 185 -4.63 -8.52 -1.00
CA ASP A 185 -5.80 -7.82 -0.48
C ASP A 185 -5.59 -7.34 0.96
N THR A 186 -5.85 -6.06 1.18
CA THR A 186 -5.70 -5.36 2.46
C THR A 186 -7.03 -5.00 3.12
N ALA A 187 -8.15 -5.49 2.58
CA ALA A 187 -9.48 -5.24 3.13
C ALA A 187 -9.57 -5.67 4.61
N ASP A 188 -10.35 -4.93 5.38
CA ASP A 188 -10.58 -5.26 6.78
C ASP A 188 -11.28 -6.61 6.92
N ILE A 189 -10.93 -7.31 8.00
CA ILE A 189 -11.47 -8.62 8.34
C ILE A 189 -12.38 -8.44 9.55
N ILE A 190 -13.61 -8.94 9.42
CA ILE A 190 -14.62 -8.95 10.48
C ILE A 190 -14.93 -10.38 10.86
N GLN A 191 -15.31 -10.59 12.12
CA GLN A 191 -15.75 -11.89 12.63
C GLN A 191 -17.26 -11.85 12.89
N LYS A 192 -17.97 -12.84 12.35
CA LYS A 192 -19.42 -13.06 12.58
C LYS A 192 -19.64 -14.55 12.82
N GLU A 193 -20.36 -14.89 13.86
CA GLU A 193 -20.73 -16.29 14.19
C GLU A 193 -19.54 -17.27 14.16
N GLY A 194 -18.39 -16.81 14.69
CA GLY A 194 -17.16 -17.61 14.73
C GLY A 194 -16.36 -17.67 13.43
N LYS A 195 -16.87 -17.16 12.32
CA LYS A 195 -16.24 -17.16 10.99
C LYS A 195 -15.68 -15.79 10.63
N TYR A 196 -14.64 -15.76 9.79
CA TYR A 196 -14.04 -14.53 9.28
C TYR A 196 -14.56 -14.19 7.89
N TYR A 197 -14.81 -12.91 7.68
CA TYR A 197 -15.29 -12.35 6.41
C TYR A 197 -14.48 -11.11 6.05
N ARG A 198 -14.34 -10.84 4.77
CA ARG A 198 -13.93 -9.51 4.32
C ARG A 198 -15.05 -8.52 4.64
N LYS A 199 -14.67 -7.33 5.12
CA LYS A 199 -15.63 -6.25 5.37
C LYS A 199 -16.25 -5.71 4.07
N ILE A 200 -15.51 -5.72 2.98
CA ILE A 200 -15.92 -5.27 1.64
C ILE A 200 -15.82 -6.44 0.67
N ASN A 201 -16.83 -6.64 -0.16
CA ASN A 201 -16.84 -7.71 -1.15
C ASN A 201 -15.72 -7.56 -2.18
N CYS A 202 -15.10 -8.68 -2.54
CA CYS A 202 -14.14 -8.73 -3.64
C CYS A 202 -14.85 -8.54 -4.98
N LYS A 203 -14.20 -7.87 -5.93
CA LYS A 203 -14.68 -7.80 -7.31
C LYS A 203 -14.45 -9.10 -8.09
N PHE A 204 -13.56 -9.96 -7.62
CA PHE A 204 -13.34 -11.27 -8.21
C PHE A 204 -14.30 -12.28 -7.61
N ASP A 205 -15.07 -12.94 -8.47
CA ASP A 205 -15.94 -14.07 -8.12
C ASP A 205 -15.15 -15.38 -8.31
N PRO A 206 -14.75 -16.08 -7.23
CA PRO A 206 -13.95 -17.30 -7.34
C PRO A 206 -14.74 -18.48 -7.91
N TYR A 207 -16.06 -18.47 -7.82
CA TYR A 207 -16.92 -19.54 -8.32
C TYR A 207 -17.17 -19.44 -9.83
N LYS A 208 -17.18 -18.22 -10.37
CA LYS A 208 -17.32 -17.94 -11.80
C LYS A 208 -16.00 -17.68 -12.49
N ASN A 209 -14.92 -17.48 -11.71
CA ASN A 209 -13.59 -17.11 -12.22
C ASN A 209 -13.61 -15.81 -13.03
N THR A 210 -14.37 -14.80 -12.57
CA THR A 210 -14.55 -13.54 -13.29
C THR A 210 -14.35 -12.34 -12.38
N TRP A 211 -13.93 -11.22 -12.98
CA TRP A 211 -13.91 -9.91 -12.34
C TRP A 211 -15.21 -9.16 -12.66
N ASN A 212 -15.88 -8.62 -11.63
CA ASN A 212 -17.10 -7.80 -11.72
C ASN A 212 -16.76 -6.31 -11.78
#